data_c756bfbb07a07c0f7b0334bb8ad97965
#
_entry.id   c756bfbb07a07c0f7b0334bb8ad97965
#
_cell.length_a   1.000
_cell.length_b   1.000
_cell.length_c   1.000
_cell.angle_alpha   90.00
_cell.angle_beta   90.00
_cell.angle_gamma   90.00
#
_symmetry.space_group_name_H-M   'P 1'
#
loop_
_entity.id
_entity.type
_entity.pdbx_description
1 polymer ?
#
loop_
_entity_poly.entity_id
_entity_poly.type
_entity_poly.pdbx_seq_one_letter_code
_entity_poly.pdbx_strand_id
1 'polypeptide(L)'
;MRTYKVMIHPNNKQATKIRKTLNKCIECQNIVYDYLDSFIKSKTKLPSCSDVRKWFTKEKKLKDDEVINKRINMTKKEMIANHLDTLFYDVSNDALKQMVKDTYNSFVRFFKKLSKYPNRKSYKDKHKSFYVDPYKIGFTDKKVRLEKIANNQKSNRQVLNWVNMAERNRIPLKVKYYNPRVVYDGYNFYIVVSIDETITNRIKSDDRVIGIDLNNKEIVTSENIRYTQVTKTKKYKKILKRKKRLQRSLTRKYLVSNPENKKRVQLSKNYRKNKSLVIKLDKRLRNLKEHRHNEIINDILTKPPKLIVLEDLYVKEMASKENRKDKDYIEKQASKNITEASYRKFRLLLENRVNKYETAIVIANQYYASSKTCSVCGNKQEMKVDKRTYKCEKCGLILDRDLNAAINLANYININ
;
A
#
# COMPACT_ATOMS: atom_id res chain seq x y z
N MET A 1 6.81 12.63 12.74
CA MET A 1 7.22 12.47 11.30
C MET A 1 6.00 12.34 10.41
N ARG A 2 5.94 13.09 9.31
CA ARG A 2 4.91 13.00 8.28
C ARG A 2 5.50 12.53 6.95
N THR A 3 4.82 11.61 6.26
CA THR A 3 5.27 11.06 4.99
C THR A 3 4.45 11.63 3.83
N TYR A 4 5.14 12.20 2.86
CA TYR A 4 4.58 12.70 1.61
C TYR A 4 4.81 11.69 0.49
N LYS A 5 3.77 11.43 -0.28
CA LYS A 5 3.83 10.60 -1.48
C LYS A 5 3.25 11.37 -2.64
N VAL A 6 4.10 11.77 -3.57
CA VAL A 6 3.73 12.57 -4.74
C VAL A 6 4.04 11.81 -6.01
N MET A 7 3.10 11.79 -6.95
CA MET A 7 3.31 11.19 -8.26
C MET A 7 4.29 12.04 -9.06
N ILE A 8 5.22 11.37 -9.78
CA ILE A 8 6.19 12.04 -10.66
C ILE A 8 5.95 11.61 -12.11
N HIS A 9 6.23 12.53 -13.03
CA HIS A 9 6.05 12.37 -14.47
C HIS A 9 7.40 12.39 -15.18
N PRO A 10 8.19 11.29 -15.14
CA PRO A 10 9.43 11.21 -15.88
C PRO A 10 9.13 11.12 -17.40
N ASN A 11 9.97 11.74 -18.20
CA ASN A 11 9.95 11.51 -19.65
C ASN A 11 10.43 10.08 -19.98
N ASN A 12 10.32 9.65 -21.23
CA ASN A 12 10.63 8.27 -21.63
C ASN A 12 12.07 7.84 -21.28
N LYS A 13 13.07 8.74 -21.46
CA LYS A 13 14.47 8.46 -21.13
C LYS A 13 14.66 8.32 -19.61
N GLN A 14 14.11 9.25 -18.83
CA GLN A 14 14.12 9.21 -17.38
C GLN A 14 13.39 7.96 -16.83
N ALA A 15 12.20 7.65 -17.37
CA ALA A 15 11.43 6.47 -16.99
C ALA A 15 12.18 5.17 -17.25
N THR A 16 12.90 5.08 -18.37
CA THR A 16 13.75 3.93 -18.69
C THR A 16 14.89 3.80 -17.69
N LYS A 17 15.58 4.89 -17.36
CA LYS A 17 16.68 4.87 -16.39
C LYS A 17 16.19 4.52 -14.97
N ILE A 18 15.04 5.08 -14.53
CA ILE A 18 14.41 4.71 -13.25
C ILE A 18 14.09 3.21 -13.22
N ARG A 19 13.53 2.62 -14.29
CA ARG A 19 13.25 1.18 -14.35
C ARG A 19 14.51 0.34 -14.27
N LYS A 20 15.60 0.75 -14.94
CA LYS A 20 16.90 0.09 -14.87
C LYS A 20 17.45 0.12 -13.45
N THR A 21 17.39 1.26 -12.77
CA THR A 21 17.78 1.41 -11.36
C THR A 21 16.97 0.49 -10.45
N LEU A 22 15.64 0.44 -10.63
CA LEU A 22 14.77 -0.46 -9.89
C LEU A 22 15.13 -1.94 -10.08
N ASN A 23 15.45 -2.34 -11.33
CA ASN A 23 15.82 -3.72 -11.62
C ASN A 23 17.19 -4.08 -11.02
N LYS A 24 18.19 -3.18 -11.09
CA LYS A 24 19.49 -3.40 -10.43
C LYS A 24 19.39 -3.45 -8.91
N CYS A 25 18.50 -2.68 -8.30
CA CYS A 25 18.21 -2.79 -6.87
C CYS A 25 17.57 -4.15 -6.50
N ILE A 26 16.72 -4.72 -7.36
CA ILE A 26 16.19 -6.09 -7.16
C ILE A 26 17.30 -7.13 -7.28
N GLU A 27 18.18 -6.98 -8.26
CA GLU A 27 19.34 -7.86 -8.44
C GLU A 27 20.26 -7.82 -7.22
N CYS A 28 20.60 -6.62 -6.73
CA CYS A 28 21.33 -6.42 -5.49
C CYS A 28 20.65 -7.12 -4.32
N GLN A 29 19.35 -6.93 -4.17
CA GLN A 29 18.56 -7.58 -3.11
C GLN A 29 18.64 -9.10 -3.18
N ASN A 30 18.55 -9.69 -4.38
CA ASN A 30 18.60 -11.13 -4.56
C ASN A 30 20.00 -11.70 -4.31
N ILE A 31 21.07 -11.01 -4.73
CA ILE A 31 22.45 -11.41 -4.43
C ILE A 31 22.70 -11.42 -2.91
N VAL A 32 22.29 -10.35 -2.22
CA VAL A 32 22.42 -10.25 -0.77
C VAL A 32 21.53 -11.25 -0.05
N TYR A 33 20.32 -11.50 -0.57
CA TYR A 33 19.43 -12.53 -0.04
C TYR A 33 20.10 -13.91 -0.10
N ASP A 34 20.63 -14.32 -1.26
CA ASP A 34 21.27 -15.62 -1.43
C ASP A 34 22.49 -15.78 -0.52
N TYR A 35 23.28 -14.72 -0.35
CA TYR A 35 24.41 -14.69 0.57
C TYR A 35 23.97 -14.88 2.02
N LEU A 36 22.95 -14.18 2.50
CA LEU A 36 22.45 -14.32 3.87
C LEU A 36 21.72 -15.66 4.11
N ASP A 37 20.99 -16.14 3.10
CA ASP A 37 20.29 -17.42 3.14
C ASP A 37 21.26 -18.60 3.27
N SER A 38 22.47 -18.51 2.69
CA SER A 38 23.51 -19.53 2.82
C SER A 38 23.97 -19.73 4.27
N PHE A 39 24.10 -18.66 5.06
CA PHE A 39 24.45 -18.75 6.49
C PHE A 39 23.35 -19.44 7.30
N ILE A 40 22.10 -19.20 6.96
CA ILE A 40 20.98 -19.84 7.67
C ILE A 40 20.92 -21.34 7.32
N LYS A 41 21.13 -21.69 6.05
CA LYS A 41 21.16 -23.09 5.61
C LYS A 41 22.32 -23.87 6.22
N SER A 42 23.49 -23.25 6.37
CA SER A 42 24.66 -23.83 7.02
C SER A 42 24.60 -23.75 8.57
N LYS A 43 23.50 -23.21 9.13
CA LYS A 43 23.30 -22.99 10.57
C LYS A 43 24.41 -22.15 11.24
N THR A 44 25.06 -21.27 10.47
CA THR A 44 26.11 -20.38 10.94
C THR A 44 25.55 -19.01 11.32
N LYS A 45 26.25 -18.28 12.19
CA LYS A 45 25.86 -16.95 12.62
C LYS A 45 25.88 -15.97 11.45
N LEU A 46 24.84 -15.14 11.34
CA LEU A 46 24.83 -14.08 10.33
C LEU A 46 25.97 -13.08 10.53
N PRO A 47 26.66 -12.68 9.45
CA PRO A 47 27.64 -11.61 9.49
C PRO A 47 26.99 -10.28 9.87
N SER A 48 27.78 -9.30 10.33
CA SER A 48 27.25 -7.97 10.58
C SER A 48 26.78 -7.27 9.28
N CYS A 49 25.87 -6.29 9.42
CA CYS A 49 25.44 -5.49 8.26
C CYS A 49 26.62 -4.78 7.58
N SER A 50 27.66 -4.41 8.33
CA SER A 50 28.88 -3.81 7.81
C SER A 50 29.66 -4.77 6.93
N ASP A 51 29.83 -6.02 7.38
CA ASP A 51 30.55 -7.05 6.65
C ASP A 51 29.82 -7.45 5.36
N VAL A 52 28.49 -7.56 5.43
CA VAL A 52 27.66 -7.78 4.23
C VAL A 52 27.86 -6.65 3.20
N ARG A 53 27.96 -5.40 3.66
CA ARG A 53 28.24 -4.25 2.76
C ARG A 53 29.64 -4.31 2.15
N LYS A 54 30.66 -4.66 2.95
CA LYS A 54 32.02 -4.83 2.46
C LYS A 54 32.10 -5.95 1.42
N TRP A 55 31.50 -7.09 1.73
CA TRP A 55 31.38 -8.23 0.81
C TRP A 55 30.66 -7.83 -0.49
N PHE A 56 29.49 -7.20 -0.40
CA PHE A 56 28.74 -6.78 -1.60
C PHE A 56 29.51 -5.76 -2.44
N THR A 57 30.37 -4.95 -1.85
CA THR A 57 31.19 -3.99 -2.59
C THR A 57 32.21 -4.70 -3.51
N LYS A 58 32.74 -5.85 -3.08
CA LYS A 58 33.59 -6.71 -3.90
C LYS A 58 32.76 -7.47 -4.94
N GLU A 59 31.68 -8.10 -4.51
CA GLU A 59 30.80 -8.92 -5.33
C GLU A 59 30.21 -8.14 -6.53
N LYS A 60 29.76 -6.90 -6.32
CA LYS A 60 29.20 -6.08 -7.43
C LYS A 60 30.21 -5.77 -8.51
N LYS A 61 31.53 -5.67 -8.21
CA LYS A 61 32.58 -5.49 -9.22
C LYS A 61 32.71 -6.74 -10.07
N LEU A 62 32.81 -7.90 -9.42
CA LEU A 62 32.88 -9.20 -10.11
C LEU A 62 31.67 -9.40 -11.03
N LYS A 63 30.47 -9.05 -10.57
CA LYS A 63 29.25 -9.13 -11.37
C LYS A 63 29.24 -8.14 -12.55
N ASP A 64 29.77 -6.95 -12.38
CA ASP A 64 29.90 -6.00 -13.49
C ASP A 64 30.92 -6.49 -14.53
N ASP A 65 32.06 -7.08 -14.10
CA ASP A 65 33.06 -7.67 -14.98
C ASP A 65 32.49 -8.88 -15.76
N GLU A 66 31.74 -9.76 -15.08
CA GLU A 66 31.03 -10.86 -15.74
C GLU A 66 30.06 -10.35 -16.83
N VAL A 67 29.32 -9.25 -16.54
CA VAL A 67 28.37 -8.65 -17.48
C VAL A 67 29.12 -8.03 -18.66
N ILE A 68 30.24 -7.34 -18.43
CA ILE A 68 31.06 -6.74 -19.48
C ILE A 68 31.59 -7.83 -20.43
N ASN A 69 32.12 -8.92 -19.88
CA ASN A 69 32.62 -10.05 -20.67
C ASN A 69 31.50 -10.71 -21.52
N LYS A 70 30.32 -10.90 -20.94
CA LYS A 70 29.15 -11.44 -21.67
C LYS A 70 28.64 -10.52 -22.78
N ARG A 71 28.88 -9.21 -22.70
CA ARG A 71 28.44 -8.24 -23.72
C ARG A 71 29.25 -8.32 -25.02
N ILE A 72 30.48 -8.84 -24.99
CA ILE A 72 31.40 -8.82 -26.11
C ILE A 72 30.78 -9.38 -27.40
N ASN A 73 29.95 -10.43 -27.27
CA ASN A 73 29.32 -11.11 -28.41
C ASN A 73 27.80 -10.91 -28.46
N MET A 74 27.24 -9.86 -27.81
CA MET A 74 25.80 -9.64 -27.76
C MET A 74 25.38 -8.37 -28.49
N THR A 75 24.27 -8.46 -29.21
CA THR A 75 23.57 -7.29 -29.75
C THR A 75 22.92 -6.47 -28.63
N LYS A 76 22.71 -5.17 -28.85
CA LYS A 76 22.02 -4.30 -27.90
C LYS A 76 20.60 -4.82 -27.53
N LYS A 77 19.93 -5.50 -28.46
CA LYS A 77 18.59 -6.08 -28.25
C LYS A 77 18.67 -7.26 -27.30
N GLU A 78 19.66 -8.11 -27.43
CA GLU A 78 19.91 -9.25 -26.53
C GLU A 78 20.33 -8.79 -25.13
N MET A 79 21.20 -7.77 -25.04
CA MET A 79 21.57 -7.18 -23.74
C MET A 79 20.33 -6.67 -22.99
N ILE A 80 19.40 -5.99 -23.67
CA ILE A 80 18.15 -5.49 -23.06
C ILE A 80 17.23 -6.66 -22.66
N ALA A 81 17.11 -7.69 -23.52
CA ALA A 81 16.27 -8.86 -23.26
C ALA A 81 16.74 -9.66 -22.05
N ASN A 82 18.04 -9.74 -21.84
CA ASN A 82 18.68 -10.47 -20.75
C ASN A 82 19.00 -9.59 -19.51
N HIS A 83 18.57 -8.34 -19.49
CA HIS A 83 18.85 -7.37 -18.42
C HIS A 83 20.35 -7.09 -18.18
N LEU A 84 21.17 -7.28 -19.21
CA LEU A 84 22.63 -7.04 -19.18
C LEU A 84 23.01 -5.61 -19.65
N ASP A 85 22.05 -4.77 -19.99
CA ASP A 85 22.25 -3.42 -20.54
C ASP A 85 22.54 -2.35 -19.47
N THR A 86 22.68 -2.75 -18.20
CA THR A 86 22.95 -1.85 -17.07
C THR A 86 23.88 -2.51 -16.07
N LEU A 87 24.92 -1.81 -15.65
CA LEU A 87 25.87 -2.24 -14.63
C LEU A 87 25.46 -1.71 -13.24
N PHE A 88 26.01 -2.27 -12.16
CA PHE A 88 25.89 -1.70 -10.82
C PHE A 88 26.51 -0.32 -10.72
N TYR A 89 27.60 -0.08 -11.47
CA TYR A 89 28.23 1.22 -11.59
C TYR A 89 27.31 2.31 -12.14
N ASP A 90 26.37 1.96 -13.00
CA ASP A 90 25.39 2.90 -13.60
C ASP A 90 24.34 3.39 -12.62
N VAL A 91 24.26 2.80 -11.43
CA VAL A 91 23.24 3.07 -10.42
C VAL A 91 23.86 3.83 -9.24
N SER A 92 23.03 4.59 -8.49
CA SER A 92 23.49 5.24 -7.26
C SER A 92 24.02 4.21 -6.25
N ASN A 93 25.24 4.43 -5.77
CA ASN A 93 25.86 3.57 -4.77
C ASN A 93 25.09 3.61 -3.43
N ASP A 94 24.48 4.77 -3.09
CA ASP A 94 23.69 4.91 -1.87
C ASP A 94 22.38 4.13 -1.96
N ALA A 95 21.77 4.05 -3.15
CA ALA A 95 20.62 3.18 -3.39
C ALA A 95 20.97 1.70 -3.18
N LEU A 96 22.14 1.26 -3.64
CA LEU A 96 22.64 -0.12 -3.46
C LEU A 96 22.98 -0.40 -1.99
N LYS A 97 23.72 0.49 -1.32
CA LYS A 97 24.06 0.37 0.11
C LYS A 97 22.80 0.27 0.98
N GLN A 98 21.78 1.08 0.67
CA GLN A 98 20.51 1.03 1.41
C GLN A 98 19.76 -0.27 1.11
N MET A 99 19.83 -0.79 -0.13
CA MET A 99 19.20 -2.08 -0.47
C MET A 99 19.84 -3.24 0.30
N VAL A 100 21.16 -3.24 0.47
CA VAL A 100 21.87 -4.22 1.34
C VAL A 100 21.32 -4.14 2.76
N LYS A 101 21.21 -2.92 3.33
CA LYS A 101 20.65 -2.70 4.67
C LYS A 101 19.19 -3.15 4.78
N ASP A 102 18.37 -2.84 3.80
CA ASP A 102 16.95 -3.22 3.79
C ASP A 102 16.80 -4.76 3.74
N THR A 103 17.63 -5.43 2.95
CA THR A 103 17.64 -6.90 2.85
C THR A 103 18.11 -7.52 4.15
N TYR A 104 19.21 -7.05 4.72
CA TYR A 104 19.72 -7.50 6.02
C TYR A 104 18.65 -7.33 7.11
N ASN A 105 18.03 -6.16 7.20
CA ASN A 105 16.99 -5.89 8.18
C ASN A 105 15.77 -6.80 8.03
N SER A 106 15.47 -7.29 6.82
CA SER A 106 14.37 -8.26 6.62
C SER A 106 14.64 -9.59 7.31
N PHE A 107 15.89 -10.07 7.33
CA PHE A 107 16.31 -11.25 8.10
C PHE A 107 16.30 -10.99 9.60
N VAL A 108 16.82 -9.83 10.05
CA VAL A 108 16.76 -9.44 11.48
C VAL A 108 15.32 -9.42 12.00
N ARG A 109 14.37 -8.88 11.22
CA ARG A 109 12.96 -8.87 11.59
C ARG A 109 12.35 -10.28 11.66
N PHE A 110 12.79 -11.19 10.80
CA PHE A 110 12.38 -12.59 10.86
C PHE A 110 12.85 -13.24 12.16
N PHE A 111 14.13 -13.11 12.52
CA PHE A 111 14.65 -13.65 13.79
C PHE A 111 13.96 -13.06 15.03
N LYS A 112 13.58 -11.78 14.96
CA LYS A 112 12.78 -11.13 16.02
C LYS A 112 11.29 -11.52 15.98
N LYS A 113 10.87 -12.49 15.15
CA LYS A 113 9.47 -12.93 14.95
C LYS A 113 8.52 -11.80 14.53
N LEU A 114 9.05 -10.69 14.00
CA LEU A 114 8.27 -9.53 13.52
C LEU A 114 7.82 -9.65 12.07
N SER A 115 8.30 -10.63 11.32
CA SER A 115 7.93 -10.89 9.92
C SER A 115 8.10 -12.35 9.57
N LYS A 116 7.46 -12.76 8.45
CA LYS A 116 7.73 -14.06 7.81
C LYS A 116 9.14 -14.09 7.22
N TYR A 117 9.61 -15.31 6.91
CA TYR A 117 10.89 -15.52 6.23
C TYR A 117 10.99 -14.65 4.96
N PRO A 118 12.13 -13.97 4.73
CA PRO A 118 12.31 -13.16 3.54
C PRO A 118 12.23 -13.99 2.27
N ASN A 119 11.82 -13.37 1.16
CA ASN A 119 11.72 -14.03 -0.13
C ASN A 119 12.53 -13.27 -1.18
N ARG A 120 13.08 -14.00 -2.15
CA ARG A 120 13.67 -13.40 -3.36
C ARG A 120 12.63 -12.55 -4.09
N LYS A 121 13.05 -11.43 -4.65
CA LYS A 121 12.21 -10.53 -5.41
C LYS A 121 12.21 -10.85 -6.90
N SER A 122 11.07 -10.62 -7.53
CA SER A 122 10.91 -10.82 -8.96
C SER A 122 10.95 -9.49 -9.72
N TYR A 123 11.57 -9.49 -10.91
CA TYR A 123 11.44 -8.37 -11.85
C TYR A 123 9.98 -8.14 -12.31
N LYS A 124 9.07 -9.10 -12.06
CA LYS A 124 7.64 -8.99 -12.36
C LYS A 124 6.84 -8.38 -11.22
N ASP A 125 7.46 -8.12 -10.05
CA ASP A 125 6.79 -7.51 -8.91
C ASP A 125 6.26 -6.13 -9.29
N LYS A 126 5.00 -5.89 -8.91
CA LYS A 126 4.31 -4.62 -9.23
C LYS A 126 4.86 -3.46 -8.41
N HIS A 127 5.25 -3.72 -7.18
CA HIS A 127 5.76 -2.71 -6.26
C HIS A 127 7.27 -2.81 -6.13
N LYS A 128 7.95 -1.78 -6.59
CA LYS A 128 9.40 -1.66 -6.55
C LYS A 128 9.78 -0.31 -6.01
N SER A 129 10.88 -0.23 -5.29
CA SER A 129 11.41 1.05 -4.82
C SER A 129 12.93 1.03 -4.74
N PHE A 130 13.53 2.21 -4.83
CA PHE A 130 14.92 2.42 -4.46
C PHE A 130 15.06 3.70 -3.63
N TYR A 131 16.06 3.72 -2.80
CA TYR A 131 16.41 4.84 -1.94
C TYR A 131 17.15 5.92 -2.72
N VAL A 132 16.91 7.17 -2.34
CA VAL A 132 17.65 8.34 -2.78
C VAL A 132 18.29 8.99 -1.55
N ASP A 133 19.55 9.37 -1.65
CA ASP A 133 20.22 10.02 -0.53
C ASP A 133 19.59 11.39 -0.24
N PRO A 134 19.25 11.70 1.05
CA PRO A 134 18.64 12.97 1.43
C PRO A 134 19.47 14.20 1.08
N TYR A 135 20.80 14.10 1.02
CA TYR A 135 21.68 15.21 0.65
C TYR A 135 21.79 15.39 -0.87
N LYS A 136 21.43 14.37 -1.65
CA LYS A 136 21.49 14.40 -3.11
C LYS A 136 20.13 14.65 -3.77
N ILE A 137 19.03 14.49 -3.03
CA ILE A 137 17.71 14.84 -3.52
C ILE A 137 17.52 16.35 -3.46
N GLY A 138 16.79 16.91 -4.43
CA GLY A 138 16.41 18.31 -4.42
C GLY A 138 14.94 18.46 -4.80
N PHE A 139 14.28 19.45 -4.24
CA PHE A 139 12.90 19.79 -4.56
C PHE A 139 12.77 21.24 -4.98
N THR A 140 11.89 21.47 -5.95
CA THR A 140 11.32 22.79 -6.25
C THR A 140 9.80 22.68 -6.07
N ASP A 141 9.09 23.77 -6.30
CA ASP A 141 7.61 23.78 -6.31
C ASP A 141 6.98 22.71 -7.23
N LYS A 142 7.68 22.35 -8.33
CA LYS A 142 7.14 21.50 -9.42
C LYS A 142 7.97 20.25 -9.71
N LYS A 143 9.23 20.21 -9.29
CA LYS A 143 10.17 19.17 -9.73
C LYS A 143 10.92 18.56 -8.56
N VAL A 144 11.34 17.30 -8.76
CA VAL A 144 12.29 16.62 -7.90
C VAL A 144 13.55 16.28 -8.68
N ARG A 145 14.72 16.54 -8.10
CA ARG A 145 16.02 16.13 -8.62
C ARG A 145 16.37 14.74 -8.09
N LEU A 146 16.72 13.83 -8.98
CA LEU A 146 17.08 12.46 -8.67
C LEU A 146 18.50 12.18 -9.20
N GLU A 147 19.32 11.51 -8.40
CA GLU A 147 20.70 11.16 -8.77
C GLU A 147 20.73 10.12 -9.92
N LYS A 148 21.70 10.23 -10.80
CA LYS A 148 22.01 9.26 -11.88
C LYS A 148 20.83 8.87 -12.78
N ILE A 149 19.88 9.77 -13.03
CA ILE A 149 18.81 9.57 -14.01
C ILE A 149 19.23 9.98 -15.41
N ALA A 150 20.20 10.88 -15.53
CA ALA A 150 20.84 11.24 -16.78
C ALA A 150 22.24 10.63 -16.86
N ASN A 151 22.70 10.32 -18.06
CA ASN A 151 24.11 9.94 -18.27
C ASN A 151 24.95 11.20 -18.10
N ASN A 152 25.77 11.20 -17.07
CA ASN A 152 26.63 12.33 -16.74
C ASN A 152 27.82 12.42 -17.66
N GLN A 153 28.04 13.61 -18.20
CA GLN A 153 29.47 14.08 -18.33
C GLN A 153 29.61 15.56 -18.66
N LYS A 154 28.56 16.32 -18.95
CA LYS A 154 28.66 17.77 -19.21
C LYS A 154 27.63 18.59 -18.45
N SER A 155 28.00 19.79 -18.02
CA SER A 155 27.27 20.71 -17.12
C SER A 155 25.80 20.98 -17.48
N ASN A 156 25.44 21.01 -18.74
CA ASN A 156 24.07 21.25 -19.21
C ASN A 156 23.11 20.07 -18.96
N ARG A 157 23.58 18.91 -18.48
CA ARG A 157 22.77 17.70 -18.25
C ARG A 157 22.18 17.59 -16.84
N GLN A 158 22.52 18.50 -15.94
CA GLN A 158 21.86 18.55 -14.61
C GLN A 158 20.36 18.78 -14.73
N VAL A 159 19.90 19.47 -15.77
CA VAL A 159 18.46 19.68 -16.06
C VAL A 159 17.73 18.34 -16.28
N LEU A 160 18.39 17.33 -16.84
CA LEU A 160 17.78 16.02 -17.09
C LEU A 160 17.54 15.20 -15.81
N ASN A 161 18.19 15.54 -14.71
CA ASN A 161 17.96 14.90 -13.41
C ASN A 161 16.69 15.39 -12.72
N TRP A 162 16.09 16.47 -13.21
CA TRP A 162 14.85 17.01 -12.68
C TRP A 162 13.63 16.35 -13.32
N VAL A 163 12.75 15.79 -12.49
CA VAL A 163 11.50 15.13 -12.89
C VAL A 163 10.31 15.94 -12.40
N ASN A 164 9.31 16.15 -13.26
CA ASN A 164 8.10 16.87 -12.89
C ASN A 164 7.28 16.09 -11.85
N MET A 165 6.75 16.81 -10.87
CA MET A 165 5.77 16.30 -9.91
C MET A 165 4.34 16.63 -10.37
N ALA A 166 3.38 15.75 -10.06
CA ALA A 166 1.97 15.94 -10.39
C ALA A 166 1.32 17.08 -9.56
N GLU A 167 1.80 17.26 -8.34
CA GLU A 167 1.29 18.26 -7.40
C GLU A 167 2.36 19.31 -7.14
N ARG A 168 1.97 20.60 -7.22
CA ARG A 168 2.86 21.71 -6.90
C ARG A 168 2.84 21.97 -5.39
N ASN A 169 3.94 22.46 -4.84
CA ASN A 169 4.08 22.89 -3.44
C ASN A 169 3.62 21.83 -2.42
N ARG A 170 3.57 20.55 -2.84
CA ARG A 170 3.09 19.48 -1.97
C ARG A 170 4.11 19.06 -0.92
N ILE A 171 5.39 19.10 -1.27
CA ILE A 171 6.51 18.75 -0.38
C ILE A 171 7.10 20.05 0.13
N PRO A 172 7.17 20.27 1.45
CA PRO A 172 7.82 21.46 2.03
C PRO A 172 9.27 21.57 1.57
N LEU A 173 9.70 22.81 1.25
CA LEU A 173 11.06 23.10 0.83
C LEU A 173 11.92 23.52 2.03
N LYS A 174 13.24 23.42 1.89
CA LYS A 174 14.23 23.85 2.91
C LYS A 174 14.07 23.15 4.27
N VAL A 175 13.63 21.88 4.25
CA VAL A 175 13.49 21.03 5.43
C VAL A 175 14.38 19.80 5.32
N LYS A 176 14.65 19.14 6.44
CA LYS A 176 15.38 17.86 6.44
C LYS A 176 14.47 16.75 5.95
N TYR A 177 14.93 16.03 4.92
CA TYR A 177 14.21 14.92 4.34
C TYR A 177 14.73 13.59 4.90
N TYR A 178 13.82 12.69 5.23
CA TYR A 178 14.14 11.37 5.77
C TYR A 178 13.67 10.28 4.83
N ASN A 179 14.54 9.29 4.59
CA ASN A 179 14.27 8.08 3.83
C ASN A 179 13.57 8.31 2.47
N PRO A 180 14.07 9.25 1.62
CA PRO A 180 13.46 9.47 0.32
C PRO A 180 13.55 8.21 -0.53
N ARG A 181 12.44 7.87 -1.21
CA ARG A 181 12.39 6.71 -2.11
C ARG A 181 11.62 7.01 -3.38
N VAL A 182 12.16 6.57 -4.50
CA VAL A 182 11.39 6.46 -5.73
C VAL A 182 10.65 5.13 -5.70
N VAL A 183 9.33 5.17 -5.86
CA VAL A 183 8.44 4.01 -5.81
C VAL A 183 7.74 3.84 -7.15
N TYR A 184 7.72 2.62 -7.67
CA TYR A 184 6.94 2.22 -8.83
C TYR A 184 5.84 1.25 -8.40
N ASP A 185 4.58 1.53 -8.73
CA ASP A 185 3.41 0.73 -8.33
C ASP A 185 2.90 -0.22 -9.42
N GLY A 186 3.72 -0.45 -10.45
CA GLY A 186 3.36 -1.23 -11.63
C GLY A 186 2.76 -0.39 -12.77
N TYR A 187 2.47 0.89 -12.51
CA TYR A 187 1.91 1.80 -13.51
C TYR A 187 2.51 3.21 -13.44
N ASN A 188 2.59 3.82 -12.27
CA ASN A 188 3.12 5.17 -12.05
C ASN A 188 4.36 5.17 -11.17
N PHE A 189 5.12 6.24 -11.27
CA PHE A 189 6.24 6.54 -10.39
C PHE A 189 5.83 7.57 -9.34
N TYR A 190 6.38 7.42 -8.14
CA TYR A 190 6.16 8.32 -7.01
C TYR A 190 7.48 8.64 -6.35
N ILE A 191 7.59 9.85 -5.84
CA ILE A 191 8.55 10.18 -4.79
C ILE A 191 7.83 10.06 -3.44
N VAL A 192 8.46 9.38 -2.50
CA VAL A 192 8.01 9.23 -1.12
C VAL A 192 9.11 9.80 -0.23
N VAL A 193 8.77 10.71 0.65
CA VAL A 193 9.72 11.34 1.57
C VAL A 193 9.03 11.62 2.89
N SER A 194 9.73 11.42 3.99
CA SER A 194 9.27 11.80 5.32
C SER A 194 9.99 13.07 5.77
N ILE A 195 9.27 13.93 6.48
CA ILE A 195 9.82 15.11 7.14
C ILE A 195 9.43 15.06 8.62
N ASP A 196 10.21 15.72 9.45
CA ASP A 196 9.85 15.92 10.84
C ASP A 196 8.95 17.14 10.92
N GLU A 197 7.67 16.92 10.99
CA GLU A 197 6.64 17.95 11.15
C GLU A 197 6.06 17.78 12.55
N THR A 198 6.48 18.64 13.46
CA THR A 198 5.90 18.70 14.79
C THR A 198 4.57 19.44 14.69
N ILE A 199 3.47 18.77 15.00
CA ILE A 199 2.16 19.40 15.10
C ILE A 199 2.13 20.11 16.46
N THR A 200 2.47 21.40 16.48
CA THR A 200 2.53 22.20 17.70
C THR A 200 1.14 22.61 18.19
N ASN A 201 0.21 22.87 17.28
CA ASN A 201 -1.15 23.25 17.62
C ASN A 201 -2.16 22.30 16.99
N ARG A 202 -2.84 21.51 17.83
CA ARG A 202 -3.98 20.69 17.40
C ARG A 202 -5.23 21.56 17.31
N ILE A 203 -6.11 21.23 16.37
CA ILE A 203 -7.42 21.85 16.23
C ILE A 203 -8.28 21.36 17.39
N LYS A 204 -8.89 22.27 18.14
CA LYS A 204 -9.78 21.95 19.26
C LYS A 204 -10.97 21.10 18.79
N SER A 205 -11.33 20.14 19.60
CA SER A 205 -12.55 19.33 19.45
C SER A 205 -13.68 19.92 20.30
N ASP A 206 -14.91 19.59 19.92
CA ASP A 206 -16.08 19.77 20.81
C ASP A 206 -16.21 18.58 21.79
N ASP A 207 -17.22 18.61 22.66
CA ASP A 207 -17.42 17.56 23.68
C ASP A 207 -18.17 16.33 23.19
N ARG A 208 -18.51 16.24 21.88
CA ARG A 208 -19.28 15.13 21.32
C ARG A 208 -18.48 13.83 21.30
N VAL A 209 -19.20 12.74 21.54
CA VAL A 209 -18.71 11.37 21.32
C VAL A 209 -19.46 10.77 20.14
N ILE A 210 -18.74 10.32 19.11
CA ILE A 210 -19.34 9.76 17.91
C ILE A 210 -18.98 8.27 17.81
N GLY A 211 -19.98 7.40 17.83
CA GLY A 211 -19.85 6.00 17.45
C GLY A 211 -20.02 5.82 15.95
N ILE A 212 -19.21 4.97 15.33
CA ILE A 212 -19.25 4.71 13.89
C ILE A 212 -19.38 3.21 13.64
N ASP A 213 -20.52 2.80 13.09
CA ASP A 213 -20.73 1.45 12.58
C ASP A 213 -20.27 1.32 11.12
N LEU A 214 -19.39 0.33 10.86
CA LEU A 214 -18.78 0.09 9.56
C LEU A 214 -19.50 -1.05 8.83
N ASN A 215 -20.51 -0.72 8.04
CA ASN A 215 -21.31 -1.71 7.32
C ASN A 215 -20.95 -1.76 5.81
N ASN A 216 -21.28 -2.90 5.15
CA ASN A 216 -21.02 -3.16 3.72
C ASN A 216 -21.74 -2.20 2.76
N LYS A 217 -22.90 -1.68 3.16
CA LYS A 217 -23.66 -0.75 2.33
C LYS A 217 -23.32 0.69 2.66
N GLU A 218 -23.23 0.98 3.95
CA GLU A 218 -23.11 2.33 4.47
C GLU A 218 -22.16 2.35 5.66
N ILE A 219 -21.67 3.51 5.99
CA ILE A 219 -21.06 3.83 7.28
C ILE A 219 -22.08 4.69 8.00
N VAL A 220 -22.45 4.31 9.21
CA VAL A 220 -23.49 5.00 9.99
C VAL A 220 -22.87 5.57 11.25
N THR A 221 -23.13 6.85 11.55
CA THR A 221 -22.73 7.49 12.80
C THR A 221 -23.86 7.50 13.82
N SER A 222 -23.52 7.64 15.10
CA SER A 222 -24.50 7.80 16.20
C SER A 222 -25.40 9.04 16.05
N GLU A 223 -24.98 10.02 15.23
CA GLU A 223 -25.77 11.19 14.87
C GLU A 223 -26.75 10.94 13.71
N ASN A 224 -26.96 9.68 13.34
CA ASN A 224 -27.80 9.23 12.21
C ASN A 224 -27.36 9.75 10.84
N ILE A 225 -26.08 10.11 10.68
CA ILE A 225 -25.52 10.45 9.38
C ILE A 225 -25.10 9.16 8.67
N ARG A 226 -25.51 8.99 7.40
CA ARG A 226 -25.29 7.79 6.61
C ARG A 226 -24.45 8.07 5.38
N TYR A 227 -23.38 7.35 5.25
CA TYR A 227 -22.45 7.46 4.12
C TYR A 227 -22.47 6.20 3.27
N THR A 228 -23.09 6.27 2.11
CA THR A 228 -23.10 5.14 1.17
C THR A 228 -21.67 4.77 0.72
N GLN A 229 -21.35 3.49 0.78
CA GLN A 229 -20.06 2.96 0.34
C GLN A 229 -19.89 3.10 -1.18
N VAL A 230 -18.71 3.56 -1.64
CA VAL A 230 -18.41 3.74 -3.06
C VAL A 230 -18.58 2.46 -3.89
N THR A 231 -18.43 1.29 -3.27
CA THR A 231 -18.61 -0.04 -3.91
C THR A 231 -20.05 -0.24 -4.43
N LYS A 232 -21.01 0.49 -3.90
CA LYS A 232 -22.44 0.44 -4.31
C LYS A 232 -22.74 1.37 -5.48
N THR A 233 -21.88 2.32 -5.79
CA THR A 233 -22.10 3.31 -6.86
C THR A 233 -22.09 2.68 -8.25
N LYS A 234 -22.92 3.21 -9.18
CA LYS A 234 -22.94 2.82 -10.59
C LYS A 234 -21.56 2.93 -11.25
N LYS A 235 -20.80 3.99 -10.93
CA LYS A 235 -19.45 4.25 -11.44
C LYS A 235 -18.47 3.15 -11.05
N TYR A 236 -18.43 2.77 -9.77
CA TYR A 236 -17.57 1.69 -9.27
C TYR A 236 -17.90 0.35 -9.92
N LYS A 237 -19.17 -0.02 -9.93
CA LYS A 237 -19.66 -1.28 -10.54
C LYS A 237 -19.31 -1.38 -12.03
N LYS A 238 -19.44 -0.28 -12.81
CA LYS A 238 -19.06 -0.22 -14.25
C LYS A 238 -17.56 -0.51 -14.44
N ILE A 239 -16.70 0.11 -13.63
CA ILE A 239 -15.25 -0.11 -13.70
C ILE A 239 -14.90 -1.55 -13.31
N LEU A 240 -15.52 -2.08 -12.27
CA LEU A 240 -15.32 -3.47 -11.81
C LEU A 240 -15.75 -4.48 -12.88
N LYS A 241 -16.89 -4.28 -13.53
CA LYS A 241 -17.38 -5.12 -14.66
C LYS A 241 -16.37 -5.12 -15.82
N ARG A 242 -15.85 -3.93 -16.20
CA ARG A 242 -14.81 -3.80 -17.25
C ARG A 242 -13.52 -4.56 -16.85
N LYS A 243 -13.06 -4.40 -15.62
CA LYS A 243 -11.88 -5.12 -15.10
C LYS A 243 -12.07 -6.63 -15.19
N LYS A 244 -13.21 -7.17 -14.70
CA LYS A 244 -13.51 -8.61 -14.75
C LYS A 244 -13.53 -9.14 -16.19
N ARG A 245 -14.07 -8.39 -17.16
CA ARG A 245 -14.06 -8.76 -18.58
C ARG A 245 -12.64 -8.86 -19.13
N LEU A 246 -11.77 -7.88 -18.82
CA LEU A 246 -10.39 -7.91 -19.24
C LEU A 246 -9.59 -9.04 -18.57
N GLN A 247 -9.85 -9.35 -17.30
CA GLN A 247 -9.22 -10.47 -16.60
C GLN A 247 -9.57 -11.82 -17.27
N ARG A 248 -10.85 -12.06 -17.61
CA ARG A 248 -11.26 -13.26 -18.34
C ARG A 248 -10.57 -13.36 -19.71
N SER A 249 -10.45 -12.22 -20.43
CA SER A 249 -9.71 -12.17 -21.70
C SER A 249 -8.22 -12.49 -21.52
N LEU A 250 -7.59 -12.02 -20.44
CA LEU A 250 -6.20 -12.34 -20.12
C LEU A 250 -6.01 -13.84 -19.82
N THR A 251 -6.91 -14.44 -19.05
CA THR A 251 -6.86 -15.88 -18.74
C THR A 251 -6.96 -16.72 -20.02
N ARG A 252 -7.93 -16.42 -20.90
CA ARG A 252 -8.07 -17.13 -22.18
C ARG A 252 -6.81 -16.99 -23.06
N LYS A 253 -6.29 -15.76 -23.21
CA LYS A 253 -5.06 -15.52 -23.99
C LYS A 253 -3.84 -16.22 -23.40
N TYR A 254 -3.76 -16.31 -22.08
CA TYR A 254 -2.68 -17.04 -21.41
C TYR A 254 -2.76 -18.54 -21.69
N LEU A 255 -3.93 -19.14 -21.55
CA LEU A 255 -4.14 -20.56 -21.82
C LEU A 255 -3.82 -20.93 -23.26
N VAL A 256 -4.26 -20.13 -24.23
CA VAL A 256 -3.95 -20.34 -25.65
C VAL A 256 -2.43 -20.22 -25.93
N SER A 257 -1.74 -19.27 -25.29
CA SER A 257 -0.28 -19.08 -25.47
C SER A 257 0.55 -20.08 -24.65
N ASN A 258 -0.04 -20.79 -23.71
CA ASN A 258 0.64 -21.67 -22.78
C ASN A 258 -0.23 -22.89 -22.40
N PRO A 259 -0.58 -23.75 -23.36
CA PRO A 259 -1.42 -24.92 -23.11
C PRO A 259 -0.78 -25.90 -22.12
N GLU A 260 0.55 -26.03 -22.15
CA GLU A 260 1.30 -26.93 -21.26
C GLU A 260 1.68 -26.29 -19.90
N ASN A 261 1.17 -25.11 -19.58
CA ASN A 261 1.45 -24.38 -18.36
C ASN A 261 2.94 -24.18 -18.01
N LYS A 262 3.79 -24.01 -19.02
CA LYS A 262 5.24 -23.78 -18.87
C LYS A 262 5.54 -22.50 -18.08
N LYS A 263 6.59 -22.52 -17.25
CA LYS A 263 6.96 -21.36 -16.42
C LYS A 263 7.44 -20.13 -17.22
N ARG A 264 7.95 -20.31 -18.45
CA ARG A 264 8.47 -19.22 -19.30
C ARG A 264 7.80 -19.26 -20.67
N VAL A 265 6.86 -18.35 -20.89
CA VAL A 265 6.14 -18.22 -22.17
C VAL A 265 6.24 -16.79 -22.67
N GLN A 266 6.47 -16.63 -23.96
CA GLN A 266 6.46 -15.33 -24.62
C GLN A 266 5.01 -14.90 -24.86
N LEU A 267 4.56 -13.92 -24.12
CA LEU A 267 3.19 -13.40 -24.17
C LEU A 267 3.05 -12.29 -25.23
N SER A 268 1.94 -12.29 -25.96
CA SER A 268 1.63 -11.35 -27.03
C SER A 268 1.62 -9.88 -26.57
N LYS A 269 1.84 -8.95 -27.51
CA LYS A 269 1.73 -7.49 -27.25
C LYS A 269 0.34 -7.13 -26.69
N ASN A 270 -0.71 -7.73 -27.22
CA ASN A 270 -2.10 -7.50 -26.77
C ASN A 270 -2.35 -8.02 -25.34
N TYR A 271 -1.73 -9.15 -24.95
CA TYR A 271 -1.77 -9.60 -23.56
C TYR A 271 -1.15 -8.55 -22.62
N ARG A 272 0.04 -8.06 -22.95
CA ARG A 272 0.74 -7.04 -22.15
C ARG A 272 -0.05 -5.75 -22.04
N LYS A 273 -0.70 -5.28 -23.14
CA LYS A 273 -1.58 -4.11 -23.16
C LYS A 273 -2.79 -4.31 -22.24
N ASN A 274 -3.48 -5.44 -22.34
CA ASN A 274 -4.63 -5.74 -21.49
C ASN A 274 -4.25 -5.88 -20.02
N LYS A 275 -3.08 -6.47 -19.72
CA LYS A 275 -2.54 -6.57 -18.36
C LYS A 275 -2.30 -5.18 -17.75
N SER A 276 -1.72 -4.25 -18.52
CA SER A 276 -1.53 -2.86 -18.11
C SER A 276 -2.86 -2.17 -17.82
N LEU A 277 -3.88 -2.37 -18.67
CA LEU A 277 -5.23 -1.83 -18.44
C LEU A 277 -5.88 -2.38 -17.17
N VAL A 278 -5.72 -3.67 -16.86
CA VAL A 278 -6.22 -4.26 -15.61
C VAL A 278 -5.56 -3.59 -14.41
N ILE A 279 -4.23 -3.39 -14.42
CA ILE A 279 -3.50 -2.70 -13.35
C ILE A 279 -4.02 -1.26 -13.18
N LYS A 280 -4.26 -0.55 -14.29
CA LYS A 280 -4.83 0.81 -14.27
C LYS A 280 -6.22 0.85 -13.64
N LEU A 281 -7.08 -0.11 -13.98
CA LEU A 281 -8.43 -0.19 -13.43
C LEU A 281 -8.43 -0.57 -11.94
N ASP A 282 -7.54 -1.48 -11.53
CA ASP A 282 -7.32 -1.82 -10.12
C ASP A 282 -6.95 -0.60 -9.28
N LYS A 283 -6.01 0.19 -9.81
CA LYS A 283 -5.61 1.44 -9.16
C LYS A 283 -6.78 2.42 -9.06
N ARG A 284 -7.55 2.58 -10.14
CA ARG A 284 -8.71 3.47 -10.15
C ARG A 284 -9.76 3.06 -9.11
N LEU A 285 -10.03 1.76 -8.96
CA LEU A 285 -10.94 1.24 -7.95
C LEU A 285 -10.42 1.51 -6.52
N ARG A 286 -9.13 1.34 -6.27
CA ARG A 286 -8.50 1.67 -4.97
C ARG A 286 -8.58 3.17 -4.67
N ASN A 287 -8.26 4.01 -5.64
CA ASN A 287 -8.32 5.46 -5.47
C ASN A 287 -9.75 5.95 -5.20
N LEU A 288 -10.76 5.38 -5.86
CA LEU A 288 -12.17 5.71 -5.58
C LEU A 288 -12.57 5.38 -4.14
N LYS A 289 -12.11 4.24 -3.60
CA LYS A 289 -12.36 3.89 -2.21
C LYS A 289 -11.65 4.86 -1.25
N GLU A 290 -10.37 5.11 -1.48
CA GLU A 290 -9.58 6.00 -0.64
C GLU A 290 -10.12 7.45 -0.67
N HIS A 291 -10.55 7.92 -1.84
CA HIS A 291 -11.21 9.22 -1.98
C HIS A 291 -12.49 9.28 -1.14
N ARG A 292 -13.37 8.27 -1.28
CA ARG A 292 -14.62 8.23 -0.51
C ARG A 292 -14.38 8.18 1.00
N HIS A 293 -13.40 7.37 1.45
CA HIS A 293 -13.02 7.35 2.86
C HIS A 293 -12.52 8.71 3.35
N ASN A 294 -11.71 9.40 2.56
CA ASN A 294 -11.24 10.75 2.92
C ASN A 294 -12.37 11.78 2.94
N GLU A 295 -13.36 11.70 2.03
CA GLU A 295 -14.56 12.55 2.06
C GLU A 295 -15.32 12.36 3.36
N ILE A 296 -15.62 11.10 3.74
CA ILE A 296 -16.34 10.76 4.98
C ILE A 296 -15.58 11.26 6.21
N ILE A 297 -14.27 11.00 6.27
CA ILE A 297 -13.43 11.44 7.39
C ILE A 297 -13.38 12.96 7.47
N ASN A 298 -13.28 13.66 6.35
CA ASN A 298 -13.28 15.12 6.35
C ASN A 298 -14.62 15.68 6.82
N ASP A 299 -15.74 15.07 6.43
CA ASP A 299 -17.07 15.47 6.84
C ASP A 299 -17.26 15.30 8.36
N ILE A 300 -16.90 14.14 8.91
CA ILE A 300 -16.92 13.89 10.36
C ILE A 300 -16.03 14.90 11.12
N LEU A 301 -14.87 15.25 10.57
CA LEU A 301 -13.92 16.16 11.20
C LEU A 301 -14.14 17.64 10.82
N THR A 302 -15.22 17.98 10.12
CA THR A 302 -15.63 19.39 9.90
C THR A 302 -15.96 20.06 11.24
N LYS A 303 -16.63 19.32 12.12
CA LYS A 303 -16.78 19.64 13.54
C LYS A 303 -16.12 18.50 14.31
N PRO A 304 -14.85 18.64 14.70
CA PRO A 304 -14.11 17.52 15.27
C PRO A 304 -14.65 17.14 16.65
N PRO A 305 -15.11 15.89 16.85
CA PRO A 305 -15.61 15.44 18.14
C PRO A 305 -14.45 15.19 19.12
N LYS A 306 -14.69 15.21 20.41
CA LYS A 306 -13.73 14.83 21.46
C LYS A 306 -13.28 13.38 21.28
N LEU A 307 -14.21 12.51 20.90
CA LEU A 307 -13.95 11.08 20.81
C LEU A 307 -14.70 10.44 19.65
N ILE A 308 -14.00 9.53 18.96
CA ILE A 308 -14.58 8.65 17.94
C ILE A 308 -14.41 7.20 18.40
N VAL A 309 -15.49 6.45 18.46
CA VAL A 309 -15.49 5.03 18.81
C VAL A 309 -15.80 4.18 17.59
N LEU A 310 -14.95 3.20 17.31
CA LEU A 310 -15.05 2.27 16.19
C LEU A 310 -15.13 0.83 16.69
N GLU A 311 -15.80 -0.03 15.94
CA GLU A 311 -15.77 -1.47 16.17
C GLU A 311 -14.44 -2.09 15.71
N ASP A 312 -13.91 -3.07 16.48
CA ASP A 312 -12.75 -3.87 16.04
C ASP A 312 -13.19 -5.02 15.14
N LEU A 313 -13.22 -4.73 13.84
CA LEU A 313 -13.55 -5.75 12.84
C LEU A 313 -12.33 -6.64 12.55
N TYR A 314 -12.40 -7.90 12.93
CA TYR A 314 -11.37 -8.92 12.68
C TYR A 314 -11.38 -9.36 11.21
N VAL A 315 -11.08 -8.41 10.33
CA VAL A 315 -11.15 -8.58 8.85
C VAL A 315 -10.33 -9.77 8.35
N LYS A 316 -9.25 -10.16 9.06
CA LYS A 316 -8.40 -11.30 8.65
C LYS A 316 -9.14 -12.65 8.80
N GLU A 317 -9.79 -12.88 9.91
CA GLU A 317 -10.54 -14.13 10.16
C GLU A 317 -11.82 -14.18 9.33
N MET A 318 -12.55 -13.07 9.25
CA MET A 318 -13.74 -12.95 8.39
C MET A 318 -13.42 -13.14 6.90
N ALA A 319 -12.18 -12.88 6.48
CA ALA A 319 -11.72 -13.02 5.09
C ALA A 319 -10.88 -14.29 4.82
N SER A 320 -10.57 -15.12 5.84
CA SER A 320 -9.71 -16.29 5.69
C SER A 320 -10.32 -17.33 4.76
N LYS A 321 -9.46 -18.04 3.99
CA LYS A 321 -9.91 -19.10 3.07
C LYS A 321 -10.39 -20.35 3.81
N GLU A 322 -9.82 -20.63 4.99
CA GLU A 322 -10.18 -21.77 5.84
C GLU A 322 -11.62 -21.66 6.34
N ASN A 323 -12.03 -20.45 6.73
CA ASN A 323 -13.42 -20.17 7.09
C ASN A 323 -14.38 -20.09 5.88
N ARG A 324 -13.93 -20.26 4.65
CA ARG A 324 -14.77 -20.16 3.43
C ARG A 324 -15.27 -21.51 2.91
N LYS A 325 -14.64 -22.62 3.30
CA LYS A 325 -15.00 -23.93 2.73
C LYS A 325 -16.38 -24.40 3.18
N ASP A 326 -16.72 -24.13 4.43
CA ASP A 326 -17.95 -24.60 5.08
C ASP A 326 -19.06 -23.55 5.20
N LYS A 327 -18.85 -22.36 4.60
CA LYS A 327 -19.81 -21.25 4.64
C LYS A 327 -20.79 -21.29 3.48
N ASP A 328 -22.03 -20.93 3.81
CA ASP A 328 -23.10 -20.71 2.84
C ASP A 328 -22.76 -19.65 1.80
N TYR A 329 -23.46 -19.62 0.66
CA TYR A 329 -23.25 -18.63 -0.42
C TYR A 329 -23.36 -17.20 0.09
N ILE A 330 -24.32 -16.93 0.98
CA ILE A 330 -24.56 -15.60 1.59
C ILE A 330 -23.36 -15.17 2.44
N GLU A 331 -22.79 -16.05 3.25
CA GLU A 331 -21.61 -15.75 4.07
C GLU A 331 -20.32 -15.57 3.25
N LYS A 332 -20.15 -16.36 2.16
CA LYS A 332 -19.05 -16.16 1.19
C LYS A 332 -19.12 -14.79 0.53
N GLN A 333 -20.34 -14.32 0.24
CA GLN A 333 -20.58 -13.01 -0.34
C GLN A 333 -20.35 -11.88 0.68
N ALA A 334 -20.74 -12.08 1.95
CA ALA A 334 -20.48 -11.14 3.05
C ALA A 334 -18.98 -10.97 3.28
N SER A 335 -18.20 -12.05 3.40
CA SER A 335 -16.74 -12.01 3.55
C SER A 335 -16.03 -11.28 2.41
N LYS A 336 -16.53 -11.44 1.18
CA LYS A 336 -16.01 -10.72 0.01
C LYS A 336 -16.33 -9.23 0.08
N ASN A 337 -17.53 -8.86 0.48
CA ASN A 337 -17.97 -7.48 0.63
C ASN A 337 -17.16 -6.75 1.72
N ILE A 338 -16.87 -7.41 2.85
CA ILE A 338 -16.01 -6.87 3.93
C ILE A 338 -14.61 -6.55 3.40
N THR A 339 -14.01 -7.49 2.64
CA THR A 339 -12.70 -7.26 2.01
C THR A 339 -12.75 -6.10 0.99
N GLU A 340 -13.86 -5.98 0.25
CA GLU A 340 -14.06 -4.91 -0.72
C GLU A 340 -14.26 -3.54 -0.06
N ALA A 341 -14.89 -3.46 1.10
CA ALA A 341 -15.15 -2.20 1.82
C ALA A 341 -13.87 -1.54 2.38
N SER A 342 -12.82 -2.35 2.62
CA SER A 342 -11.50 -1.86 3.05
C SER A 342 -11.51 -1.11 4.39
N TYR A 343 -12.23 -1.61 5.40
CA TYR A 343 -12.38 -1.00 6.74
C TYR A 343 -11.06 -0.68 7.44
N ARG A 344 -10.07 -1.59 7.35
CA ARG A 344 -8.73 -1.33 7.89
C ARG A 344 -8.09 -0.07 7.28
N LYS A 345 -8.34 0.18 5.98
CA LYS A 345 -7.82 1.38 5.32
C LYS A 345 -8.55 2.63 5.80
N PHE A 346 -9.87 2.54 6.04
CA PHE A 346 -10.65 3.63 6.65
C PHE A 346 -10.09 3.99 8.02
N ARG A 347 -9.93 3.00 8.91
CA ARG A 347 -9.35 3.20 10.24
C ARG A 347 -7.97 3.87 10.17
N LEU A 348 -7.04 3.36 9.35
CA LEU A 348 -5.72 3.95 9.18
C LEU A 348 -5.75 5.41 8.67
N LEU A 349 -6.68 5.74 7.79
CA LEU A 349 -6.83 7.09 7.27
C LEU A 349 -7.39 8.02 8.36
N LEU A 350 -8.34 7.55 9.14
CA LEU A 350 -8.93 8.27 10.27
C LEU A 350 -7.86 8.53 11.35
N GLU A 351 -7.14 7.50 11.82
CA GLU A 351 -6.06 7.61 12.80
C GLU A 351 -5.00 8.64 12.37
N ASN A 352 -4.57 8.60 11.10
CA ASN A 352 -3.62 9.58 10.57
C ASN A 352 -4.18 11.00 10.49
N ARG A 353 -5.48 11.14 10.24
CA ARG A 353 -6.12 12.45 10.12
C ARG A 353 -6.35 13.11 11.48
N VAL A 354 -6.82 12.32 12.43
CA VAL A 354 -7.14 12.74 13.80
C VAL A 354 -5.92 13.31 14.55
N ASN A 355 -4.70 12.89 14.20
CA ASN A 355 -3.48 13.44 14.78
C ASN A 355 -3.35 14.99 14.69
N LYS A 356 -4.14 15.64 13.84
CA LYS A 356 -4.17 17.11 13.71
C LYS A 356 -5.20 17.77 14.64
N TYR A 357 -6.02 16.99 15.31
CA TYR A 357 -7.12 17.43 16.16
C TYR A 357 -6.90 16.94 17.59
N GLU A 358 -7.61 17.50 18.54
CA GLU A 358 -7.64 17.03 19.93
C GLU A 358 -8.58 15.82 20.10
N THR A 359 -9.13 15.32 19.01
CA THR A 359 -10.00 14.14 18.96
C THR A 359 -9.22 12.87 19.31
N ALA A 360 -9.76 12.04 20.19
CA ALA A 360 -9.26 10.70 20.48
C ALA A 360 -9.99 9.63 19.65
N ILE A 361 -9.38 8.45 19.49
CA ILE A 361 -10.01 7.28 18.88
C ILE A 361 -9.95 6.13 19.88
N VAL A 362 -11.09 5.50 20.13
CA VAL A 362 -11.22 4.26 20.90
C VAL A 362 -11.72 3.16 19.97
N ILE A 363 -11.15 1.98 20.11
CA ILE A 363 -11.60 0.79 19.40
C ILE A 363 -12.31 -0.09 20.42
N ALA A 364 -13.61 -0.32 20.21
CA ALA A 364 -14.40 -1.17 21.05
C ALA A 364 -13.90 -2.63 20.96
N ASN A 365 -14.05 -3.35 22.06
CA ASN A 365 -13.67 -4.76 22.11
C ASN A 365 -14.40 -5.56 21.01
N GLN A 366 -13.71 -6.50 20.37
CA GLN A 366 -14.26 -7.33 19.29
C GLN A 366 -15.51 -8.13 19.69
N TYR A 367 -15.66 -8.45 20.98
CA TYR A 367 -16.82 -9.18 21.53
C TYR A 367 -17.94 -8.25 21.99
N TYR A 368 -17.78 -6.94 21.85
CA TYR A 368 -18.84 -6.00 22.19
C TYR A 368 -20.01 -6.13 21.22
N ALA A 369 -21.15 -6.56 21.75
CA ALA A 369 -22.33 -6.87 20.95
C ALA A 369 -23.15 -5.61 20.59
N SER A 370 -22.54 -4.63 19.94
CA SER A 370 -23.16 -3.34 19.61
C SER A 370 -24.50 -3.46 18.89
N SER A 371 -24.63 -4.39 17.93
CA SER A 371 -25.86 -4.61 17.15
C SER A 371 -26.93 -5.48 17.86
N LYS A 372 -26.58 -6.16 18.97
CA LYS A 372 -27.47 -7.04 19.74
C LYS A 372 -27.96 -6.39 21.04
N THR A 373 -27.39 -5.27 21.44
CA THR A 373 -27.69 -4.54 22.67
C THR A 373 -28.64 -3.39 22.36
N CYS A 374 -29.66 -3.17 23.20
CA CYS A 374 -30.54 -2.02 23.08
C CYS A 374 -29.82 -0.74 23.52
N SER A 375 -29.83 0.29 22.69
CA SER A 375 -29.16 1.57 22.98
C SER A 375 -29.86 2.39 24.09
N VAL A 376 -31.10 2.03 24.50
CA VAL A 376 -31.85 2.71 25.52
C VAL A 376 -31.79 1.97 26.85
N CYS A 377 -32.13 0.68 26.88
CA CYS A 377 -32.25 -0.05 28.16
C CYS A 377 -31.13 -1.09 28.40
N GLY A 378 -30.15 -1.22 27.49
CA GLY A 378 -29.04 -2.17 27.63
C GLY A 378 -29.41 -3.65 27.47
N ASN A 379 -30.69 -3.99 27.23
CA ASN A 379 -31.10 -5.37 27.02
C ASN A 379 -30.39 -6.01 25.85
N LYS A 380 -29.82 -7.20 26.06
CA LYS A 380 -29.16 -7.99 25.00
C LYS A 380 -30.13 -9.05 24.48
N GLN A 381 -30.30 -9.12 23.19
CA GLN A 381 -31.14 -10.10 22.51
C GLN A 381 -30.51 -10.61 21.21
N GLU A 382 -30.89 -11.82 20.80
CA GLU A 382 -30.38 -12.37 19.55
C GLU A 382 -30.97 -11.63 18.33
N MET A 383 -30.10 -11.32 17.37
CA MET A 383 -30.48 -10.56 16.20
C MET A 383 -29.99 -11.27 14.91
N LYS A 384 -30.91 -11.64 14.05
CA LYS A 384 -30.57 -12.23 12.76
C LYS A 384 -29.88 -11.20 11.85
N VAL A 385 -28.87 -11.62 11.09
CA VAL A 385 -28.03 -10.75 10.25
C VAL A 385 -28.81 -10.06 9.12
N ASP A 386 -29.89 -10.67 8.64
CA ASP A 386 -30.77 -10.17 7.57
C ASP A 386 -31.75 -9.09 8.05
N LYS A 387 -32.12 -9.08 9.34
CA LYS A 387 -33.00 -8.05 9.90
C LYS A 387 -32.32 -6.70 9.99
N ARG A 388 -32.96 -5.65 9.48
CA ARG A 388 -32.47 -4.27 9.47
C ARG A 388 -33.06 -3.42 10.60
N THR A 389 -34.23 -3.76 11.07
CA THR A 389 -34.90 -3.07 12.17
C THR A 389 -34.62 -3.79 13.48
N TYR A 390 -34.06 -3.07 14.43
CA TYR A 390 -33.92 -3.50 15.83
C TYR A 390 -35.23 -3.19 16.58
N LYS A 391 -35.82 -4.20 17.17
CA LYS A 391 -37.00 -4.04 18.05
C LYS A 391 -36.66 -4.64 19.42
N CYS A 392 -36.58 -3.81 20.46
CA CYS A 392 -36.25 -4.28 21.79
C CYS A 392 -37.44 -4.98 22.41
N GLU A 393 -37.24 -6.23 22.88
CA GLU A 393 -38.30 -7.02 23.56
C GLU A 393 -38.59 -6.51 24.95
N LYS A 394 -37.65 -5.78 25.62
CA LYS A 394 -37.82 -5.26 26.97
C LYS A 394 -38.47 -3.90 27.03
N CYS A 395 -37.99 -2.92 26.25
CA CYS A 395 -38.48 -1.53 26.33
C CYS A 395 -39.27 -1.08 25.10
N GLY A 396 -39.46 -1.95 24.10
CA GLY A 396 -40.24 -1.66 22.91
C GLY A 396 -39.56 -0.73 21.89
N LEU A 397 -38.31 -0.31 22.11
CA LEU A 397 -37.56 0.53 21.16
C LEU A 397 -37.59 -0.08 19.77
N ILE A 398 -37.97 0.72 18.77
CA ILE A 398 -37.87 0.35 17.34
C ILE A 398 -36.90 1.33 16.69
N LEU A 399 -35.78 0.83 16.18
CA LEU A 399 -34.73 1.63 15.58
C LEU A 399 -34.08 0.85 14.41
N ASP A 400 -33.42 1.58 13.49
CA ASP A 400 -32.53 0.93 12.52
C ASP A 400 -31.37 0.25 13.27
N ARG A 401 -31.02 -0.99 12.89
CA ARG A 401 -30.01 -1.81 13.57
C ARG A 401 -28.63 -1.16 13.53
N ASP A 402 -28.25 -0.58 12.39
CA ASP A 402 -26.93 -0.01 12.20
C ASP A 402 -26.80 1.32 12.98
N LEU A 403 -27.91 2.08 13.12
CA LEU A 403 -27.97 3.26 13.99
C LEU A 403 -27.94 2.87 15.47
N ASN A 404 -28.69 1.84 15.89
CA ASN A 404 -28.61 1.31 17.24
C ASN A 404 -27.18 0.89 17.62
N ALA A 405 -26.46 0.22 16.70
CA ALA A 405 -25.07 -0.17 16.89
C ALA A 405 -24.15 1.04 17.02
N ALA A 406 -24.32 2.06 16.20
CA ALA A 406 -23.52 3.29 16.27
C ALA A 406 -23.75 4.05 17.59
N ILE A 407 -24.99 4.12 18.10
CA ILE A 407 -25.29 4.73 19.41
C ILE A 407 -24.62 3.92 20.53
N ASN A 408 -24.70 2.60 20.49
CA ASN A 408 -24.05 1.74 21.47
C ASN A 408 -22.52 1.92 21.47
N LEU A 409 -21.92 2.10 20.31
CA LEU A 409 -20.49 2.42 20.20
C LEU A 409 -20.16 3.78 20.83
N ALA A 410 -20.99 4.81 20.63
CA ALA A 410 -20.79 6.10 21.29
C ALA A 410 -20.84 5.98 22.82
N ASN A 411 -21.71 5.12 23.35
CA ASN A 411 -21.88 4.87 24.77
C ASN A 411 -20.89 3.87 25.37
N TYR A 412 -20.01 3.27 24.55
CA TYR A 412 -19.08 2.20 24.96
C TYR A 412 -18.18 2.56 26.15
N ILE A 413 -17.79 3.83 26.29
CA ILE A 413 -16.90 4.30 27.36
C ILE A 413 -17.63 4.42 28.70
N ASN A 414 -18.93 4.68 28.67
CA ASN A 414 -19.74 4.79 29.89
C ASN A 414 -20.03 3.42 30.54
N ILE A 415 -19.66 2.34 29.89
CA ILE A 415 -19.93 0.95 30.29
C ILE A 415 -18.65 0.26 30.83
N ASN A 416 -17.48 0.80 30.55
CA ASN A 416 -16.18 0.34 31.01
C ASN A 416 -15.45 1.42 31.81
#